data_b5e638506f0abc1ac60fe8b8c4b663d8
#
_entry.id   b5e638506f0abc1ac60fe8b8c4b663d8
#
_cell.length_a   1.000
_cell.length_b   1.000
_cell.length_c   1.000
_cell.angle_alpha   90.00
_cell.angle_beta   90.00
_cell.angle_gamma   90.00
#
_symmetry.space_group_name_H-M   'P 1'
#
loop_
_entity.id
_entity.type
_entity.pdbx_description
1 polymer ?
#
loop_
_entity_poly.entity_id
_entity_poly.type
_entity_poly.pdbx_seq_one_letter_code
_entity_poly.pdbx_strand_id
1 'polypeptide(L)'
;MDAYEKVVNARSKERSISKEIIENLFEDYFYVKGDRAFGDSQAIIGGLGELEKYTLTFIGIQKGHEMDEAIKTNFGMPEPHGYRKAIRLMKAAEKFKRPLVTFIDTPGAYPGVEAEERGQHQLIADCLMTMAGLRVPSLAFIIGEGGSGGALALALANKIYMGEGAVFSILSPEGFSSILYKNKSRAREAADLMRLTAKDLYLSLIHISEPTRRTERSRMPSSA
;
A
#
# COMPACT_ATOMS: atom_id res chain seq x y z
N MET A 1 17.75 5.97 14.46
CA MET A 1 17.52 4.66 13.78
C MET A 1 18.18 4.70 12.42
N ASP A 2 19.08 3.77 12.14
CA ASP A 2 19.62 3.57 10.79
C ASP A 2 18.56 2.93 9.86
N ALA A 3 18.88 2.77 8.56
CA ALA A 3 17.90 2.25 7.60
C ALA A 3 17.45 0.81 7.94
N TYR A 4 18.36 -0.05 8.38
CA TYR A 4 18.02 -1.43 8.74
C TYR A 4 17.22 -1.50 10.05
N GLU A 5 17.49 -0.65 11.03
CA GLU A 5 16.68 -0.54 12.25
C GLU A 5 15.24 -0.13 11.93
N LYS A 6 15.04 0.74 10.93
CA LYS A 6 13.69 1.08 10.44
C LYS A 6 13.01 -0.12 9.79
N VAL A 7 13.74 -0.97 9.05
CA VAL A 7 13.19 -2.22 8.51
C VAL A 7 12.72 -3.14 9.64
N VAL A 8 13.54 -3.33 10.67
CA VAL A 8 13.18 -4.14 11.84
C VAL A 8 11.96 -3.55 12.55
N ASN A 9 11.94 -2.23 12.74
CA ASN A 9 10.80 -1.54 13.34
C ASN A 9 9.52 -1.69 12.48
N ALA A 10 9.61 -1.54 11.15
CA ALA A 10 8.47 -1.72 10.25
C ALA A 10 7.87 -3.15 10.31
N ARG A 11 8.67 -4.13 10.72
CA ARG A 11 8.27 -5.54 10.91
C ARG A 11 7.81 -5.86 12.33
N SER A 12 7.94 -4.90 13.25
CA SER A 12 7.56 -5.13 14.66
C SER A 12 6.06 -5.43 14.80
N LYS A 13 5.75 -6.39 15.66
CA LYS A 13 4.38 -6.74 16.04
C LYS A 13 3.70 -5.67 16.92
N GLU A 14 4.48 -4.80 17.54
CA GLU A 14 3.97 -3.74 18.42
C GLU A 14 3.41 -2.53 17.64
N ARG A 15 3.54 -2.52 16.32
CA ARG A 15 3.04 -1.44 15.49
C ARG A 15 1.55 -1.61 15.24
N SER A 16 0.84 -0.48 15.16
CA SER A 16 -0.56 -0.49 14.74
C SER A 16 -0.72 -1.09 13.34
N ILE A 17 -1.70 -1.96 13.20
CA ILE A 17 -2.09 -2.60 11.95
C ILE A 17 -3.25 -1.85 11.29
N SER A 18 -3.50 -2.11 10.01
CA SER A 18 -4.53 -1.40 9.24
C SER A 18 -5.91 -1.44 9.91
N LYS A 19 -6.28 -2.57 10.49
CA LYS A 19 -7.57 -2.72 11.19
C LYS A 19 -7.71 -1.74 12.34
N GLU A 20 -6.70 -1.67 13.21
CA GLU A 20 -6.73 -0.76 14.36
C GLU A 20 -6.79 0.71 13.94
N ILE A 21 -6.03 1.09 12.91
CA ILE A 21 -6.07 2.45 12.39
C ILE A 21 -7.47 2.78 11.86
N ILE A 22 -8.09 1.88 11.10
CA ILE A 22 -9.44 2.06 10.55
C ILE A 22 -10.45 2.20 11.68
N GLU A 23 -10.42 1.31 12.67
CA GLU A 23 -11.36 1.28 13.80
C GLU A 23 -11.21 2.48 14.75
N ASN A 24 -10.04 3.09 14.80
CA ASN A 24 -9.81 4.31 15.59
C ASN A 24 -10.03 5.61 14.79
N LEU A 25 -9.93 5.56 13.46
CA LEU A 25 -10.03 6.74 12.61
C LEU A 25 -11.49 7.08 12.27
N PHE A 26 -12.31 6.07 12.00
CA PHE A 26 -13.68 6.26 11.55
C PHE A 26 -14.67 6.19 12.71
N GLU A 27 -15.62 7.13 12.75
CA GLU A 27 -16.68 7.20 13.75
C GLU A 27 -17.68 6.05 13.59
N ASP A 28 -18.02 5.73 12.34
CA ASP A 28 -18.78 4.55 11.94
C ASP A 28 -18.13 3.91 10.72
N TYR A 29 -18.14 2.58 10.65
CA TYR A 29 -17.54 1.87 9.54
C TYR A 29 -18.18 0.49 9.33
N PHE A 30 -18.11 0.01 8.10
CA PHE A 30 -18.46 -1.37 7.83
C PHE A 30 -17.54 -1.99 6.78
N TYR A 31 -17.19 -3.27 6.99
CA TYR A 31 -16.33 -4.02 6.09
C TYR A 31 -17.12 -4.68 4.96
N VAL A 32 -16.61 -4.56 3.75
CA VAL A 32 -17.15 -5.20 2.55
C VAL A 32 -16.30 -6.42 2.21
N LYS A 33 -16.90 -7.61 2.22
CA LYS A 33 -16.23 -8.88 1.98
C LYS A 33 -16.32 -9.34 0.52
N GLY A 34 -15.35 -10.18 0.15
CA GLY A 34 -15.33 -10.95 -1.09
C GLY A 34 -14.97 -10.18 -2.34
N ASP A 35 -14.41 -10.88 -3.30
CA ASP A 35 -14.01 -10.36 -4.61
C ASP A 35 -15.10 -10.51 -5.68
N ARG A 36 -16.19 -11.20 -5.40
CA ARG A 36 -17.30 -11.56 -6.29
C ARG A 36 -16.96 -12.59 -7.39
N ALA A 37 -15.82 -13.27 -7.24
CA ALA A 37 -15.38 -14.29 -8.20
C ALA A 37 -14.90 -15.57 -7.53
N PHE A 38 -14.01 -15.45 -6.52
CA PHE A 38 -13.37 -16.61 -5.89
C PHE A 38 -13.60 -16.68 -4.39
N GLY A 39 -13.40 -15.57 -3.65
CA GLY A 39 -13.48 -15.61 -2.19
C GLY A 39 -13.19 -14.28 -1.51
N ASP A 40 -12.83 -14.35 -0.24
CA ASP A 40 -12.45 -13.19 0.56
C ASP A 40 -11.04 -13.35 1.14
N SER A 41 -10.11 -12.51 0.72
CA SER A 41 -8.78 -12.44 1.31
C SER A 41 -8.82 -11.78 2.69
N GLN A 42 -8.19 -12.42 3.65
CA GLN A 42 -7.98 -11.85 4.99
C GLN A 42 -6.83 -10.83 4.99
N ALA A 43 -5.93 -10.90 3.99
CA ALA A 43 -4.81 -9.97 3.84
C ALA A 43 -5.22 -8.61 3.29
N ILE A 44 -6.41 -8.46 2.69
CA ILE A 44 -6.98 -7.17 2.33
C ILE A 44 -8.32 -6.99 3.02
N ILE A 45 -8.40 -5.97 3.86
CA ILE A 45 -9.65 -5.47 4.43
C ILE A 45 -10.07 -4.22 3.68
N GLY A 46 -11.36 -3.95 3.63
CA GLY A 46 -11.85 -2.74 2.99
C GLY A 46 -13.33 -2.54 3.19
N GLY A 47 -13.78 -1.32 3.03
CA GLY A 47 -15.16 -0.97 3.32
C GLY A 47 -15.45 0.51 3.18
N LEU A 48 -16.44 0.97 3.91
CA LEU A 48 -16.84 2.37 4.03
C LEU A 48 -16.65 2.82 5.47
N GLY A 49 -16.21 4.06 5.65
CA GLY A 49 -16.08 4.67 6.97
C GLY A 49 -16.50 6.13 6.93
N GLU A 50 -17.06 6.60 8.02
CA GLU A 50 -17.44 8.01 8.22
C GLU A 50 -16.34 8.73 9.00
N LEU A 51 -15.90 9.84 8.45
CA LEU A 51 -14.95 10.75 9.08
C LEU A 51 -15.53 12.16 8.99
N GLU A 52 -15.94 12.73 10.12
CA GLU A 52 -16.68 13.99 10.17
C GLU A 52 -17.94 13.92 9.26
N LYS A 53 -18.01 14.76 8.25
CA LYS A 53 -19.13 14.82 7.28
C LYS A 53 -18.90 14.01 5.99
N TYR A 54 -17.83 13.27 5.91
CA TYR A 54 -17.45 12.55 4.68
C TYR A 54 -17.58 11.05 4.85
N THR A 55 -18.23 10.40 3.90
CA THR A 55 -18.15 8.95 3.74
C THR A 55 -17.00 8.62 2.79
N LEU A 56 -16.02 7.87 3.26
CA LEU A 56 -14.86 7.46 2.51
C LEU A 56 -14.89 5.96 2.21
N THR A 57 -14.24 5.56 1.14
CA THR A 57 -13.89 4.16 0.92
C THR A 57 -12.49 3.93 1.48
N PHE A 58 -12.33 2.91 2.30
CA PHE A 58 -11.01 2.52 2.79
C PHE A 58 -10.60 1.13 2.29
N ILE A 59 -9.29 0.94 2.12
CA ILE A 59 -8.66 -0.36 1.81
C ILE A 59 -7.39 -0.45 2.66
N GLY A 60 -7.21 -1.55 3.37
CA GLY A 60 -6.01 -1.80 4.17
C GLY A 60 -5.39 -3.15 3.86
N ILE A 61 -4.06 -3.21 3.78
CA ILE A 61 -3.35 -4.49 3.82
C ILE A 61 -3.19 -4.86 5.29
N GLN A 62 -3.71 -6.01 5.64
CA GLN A 62 -3.81 -6.46 7.03
C GLN A 62 -2.71 -7.47 7.36
N LYS A 63 -1.95 -7.17 8.38
CA LYS A 63 -1.11 -8.13 9.13
C LYS A 63 -1.81 -8.51 10.44
N GLY A 64 -1.41 -9.62 11.05
CA GLY A 64 -1.82 -9.97 12.40
C GLY A 64 -0.71 -9.65 13.41
N HIS A 65 -1.07 -9.43 14.66
CA HIS A 65 -0.13 -9.35 15.78
C HIS A 65 0.31 -10.73 16.23
N GLU A 66 -0.65 -11.65 16.35
CA GLU A 66 -0.41 -13.02 16.77
C GLU A 66 -0.17 -13.96 15.58
N MET A 67 0.48 -15.09 15.84
CA MET A 67 0.84 -16.05 14.80
C MET A 67 -0.39 -16.55 14.01
N ASP A 68 -1.48 -16.85 14.71
CA ASP A 68 -2.71 -17.34 14.09
C ASP A 68 -3.36 -16.31 13.16
N GLU A 69 -3.29 -15.03 13.52
CA GLU A 69 -3.75 -13.93 12.67
C GLU A 69 -2.81 -13.73 11.48
N ALA A 70 -1.51 -13.78 11.72
CA ALA A 70 -0.50 -13.64 10.67
C ALA A 70 -0.64 -14.74 9.60
N ILE A 71 -0.90 -15.97 10.01
CA ILE A 71 -1.16 -17.09 9.09
C ILE A 71 -2.42 -16.82 8.25
N LYS A 72 -3.51 -16.37 8.86
CA LYS A 72 -4.78 -16.07 8.17
C LYS A 72 -4.63 -14.94 7.15
N THR A 73 -3.75 -14.00 7.41
CA THR A 73 -3.46 -12.87 6.52
C THR A 73 -2.27 -13.10 5.60
N ASN A 74 -1.77 -14.33 5.50
CA ASN A 74 -0.53 -14.66 4.79
C ASN A 74 0.62 -13.72 5.14
N PHE A 75 0.78 -13.36 6.42
CA PHE A 75 1.78 -12.40 6.89
C PHE A 75 1.69 -11.02 6.22
N GLY A 76 0.49 -10.61 5.84
CA GLY A 76 0.26 -9.36 5.10
C GLY A 76 0.59 -9.46 3.61
N MET A 77 0.63 -10.66 3.04
CA MET A 77 0.84 -10.89 1.61
C MET A 77 -0.49 -11.19 0.92
N PRO A 78 -1.09 -10.23 0.19
CA PRO A 78 -2.37 -10.43 -0.45
C PRO A 78 -2.29 -11.42 -1.61
N GLU A 79 -3.32 -12.28 -1.70
CA GLU A 79 -3.58 -13.18 -2.80
C GLU A 79 -4.34 -12.46 -3.93
N PRO A 80 -4.48 -13.08 -5.12
CA PRO A 80 -5.19 -12.49 -6.27
C PRO A 80 -6.59 -11.98 -5.96
N HIS A 81 -7.37 -12.73 -5.19
CA HIS A 81 -8.73 -12.34 -4.80
C HIS A 81 -8.76 -11.13 -3.85
N GLY A 82 -7.69 -10.88 -3.10
CA GLY A 82 -7.51 -9.65 -2.33
C GLY A 82 -7.39 -8.42 -3.24
N TYR A 83 -6.53 -8.47 -4.24
CA TYR A 83 -6.39 -7.38 -5.22
C TYR A 83 -7.68 -7.18 -6.04
N ARG A 84 -8.37 -8.25 -6.41
CA ARG A 84 -9.67 -8.14 -7.10
C ARG A 84 -10.73 -7.47 -6.22
N LYS A 85 -10.75 -7.77 -4.91
CA LYS A 85 -11.57 -7.05 -3.93
C LYS A 85 -11.22 -5.56 -3.88
N ALA A 86 -9.93 -5.22 -3.84
CA ALA A 86 -9.46 -3.83 -3.87
C ALA A 86 -9.93 -3.09 -5.13
N ILE A 87 -9.75 -3.66 -6.32
CA ILE A 87 -10.23 -3.10 -7.59
C ILE A 87 -11.73 -2.83 -7.54
N ARG A 88 -12.50 -3.76 -7.01
CA ARG A 88 -13.95 -3.61 -6.87
C ARG A 88 -14.31 -2.43 -5.97
N LEU A 89 -13.62 -2.25 -4.85
CA LEU A 89 -13.83 -1.13 -3.94
C LEU A 89 -13.42 0.21 -4.56
N MET A 90 -12.30 0.26 -5.29
CA MET A 90 -11.84 1.43 -6.05
C MET A 90 -12.90 1.87 -7.08
N LYS A 91 -13.40 0.92 -7.89
CA LYS A 91 -14.47 1.19 -8.87
C LYS A 91 -15.77 1.65 -8.21
N ALA A 92 -16.10 1.11 -7.04
CA ALA A 92 -17.25 1.57 -6.26
C ALA A 92 -17.03 2.98 -5.69
N ALA A 93 -15.83 3.29 -5.21
CA ALA A 93 -15.47 4.64 -4.75
C ALA A 93 -15.68 5.66 -5.87
N GLU A 94 -15.17 5.38 -7.07
CA GLU A 94 -15.35 6.27 -8.23
C GLU A 94 -16.83 6.41 -8.62
N LYS A 95 -17.55 5.29 -8.74
CA LYS A 95 -18.97 5.29 -9.10
C LYS A 95 -19.82 6.14 -8.18
N PHE A 96 -19.58 6.08 -6.88
CA PHE A 96 -20.33 6.80 -5.85
C PHE A 96 -19.65 8.12 -5.41
N LYS A 97 -18.58 8.53 -6.11
CA LYS A 97 -17.83 9.79 -5.86
C LYS A 97 -17.30 9.91 -4.42
N ARG A 98 -16.89 8.80 -3.83
CA ARG A 98 -16.32 8.77 -2.48
C ARG A 98 -14.80 8.86 -2.56
N PRO A 99 -14.15 9.68 -1.71
CA PRO A 99 -12.70 9.64 -1.57
C PRO A 99 -12.20 8.25 -1.19
N LEU A 100 -10.99 7.90 -1.63
CA LEU A 100 -10.33 6.64 -1.32
C LEU A 100 -9.17 6.86 -0.37
N VAL A 101 -9.07 6.03 0.67
CA VAL A 101 -7.91 5.98 1.56
C VAL A 101 -7.35 4.56 1.58
N THR A 102 -6.04 4.42 1.43
CA THR A 102 -5.37 3.12 1.49
C THR A 102 -4.34 3.09 2.61
N PHE A 103 -4.27 1.97 3.35
CA PHE A 103 -3.28 1.69 4.39
C PHE A 103 -2.43 0.51 3.94
N ILE A 104 -1.11 0.70 3.91
CA ILE A 104 -0.18 -0.25 3.28
C ILE A 104 0.82 -0.75 4.30
N ASP A 105 0.76 -2.05 4.56
CA ASP A 105 1.74 -2.78 5.36
C ASP A 105 1.87 -4.21 4.82
N THR A 106 2.85 -4.43 3.95
CA THR A 106 3.08 -5.71 3.28
C THR A 106 4.55 -5.92 2.94
N PRO A 107 5.09 -7.12 3.12
CA PRO A 107 6.39 -7.48 2.55
C PRO A 107 6.35 -7.68 1.02
N GLY A 108 5.14 -7.80 0.44
CA GLY A 108 4.89 -8.02 -0.98
C GLY A 108 3.62 -8.82 -1.23
N ALA A 109 3.32 -9.09 -2.49
CA ALA A 109 2.22 -9.97 -2.87
C ALA A 109 2.55 -11.44 -2.55
N TYR A 110 1.54 -12.27 -2.31
CA TYR A 110 1.72 -13.69 -2.03
C TYR A 110 2.35 -14.43 -3.23
N PRO A 111 3.51 -15.09 -3.04
CA PRO A 111 4.31 -15.67 -4.13
C PRO A 111 3.99 -17.14 -4.43
N GLY A 112 2.82 -17.66 -4.02
CA GLY A 112 2.42 -19.05 -4.23
C GLY A 112 2.13 -19.37 -5.68
N VAL A 113 2.38 -20.61 -6.11
CA VAL A 113 2.09 -21.10 -7.48
C VAL A 113 0.63 -20.88 -7.83
N GLU A 114 -0.28 -21.20 -6.92
CA GLU A 114 -1.72 -20.99 -7.08
C GLU A 114 -2.10 -19.50 -7.23
N ALA A 115 -1.30 -18.59 -6.72
CA ALA A 115 -1.50 -17.15 -6.94
C ALA A 115 -1.12 -16.76 -8.37
N GLU A 116 -0.01 -17.28 -8.89
CA GLU A 116 0.39 -17.05 -10.27
C GLU A 116 -0.64 -17.63 -11.26
N GLU A 117 -1.12 -18.84 -11.02
CA GLU A 117 -2.18 -19.49 -11.83
C GLU A 117 -3.48 -18.68 -11.86
N ARG A 118 -3.76 -17.92 -10.79
CA ARG A 118 -4.94 -17.04 -10.66
C ARG A 118 -4.68 -15.60 -11.05
N GLY A 119 -3.54 -15.34 -11.71
CA GLY A 119 -3.23 -14.04 -12.30
C GLY A 119 -2.76 -12.98 -11.32
N GLN A 120 -1.94 -13.34 -10.32
CA GLN A 120 -1.40 -12.41 -9.31
C GLN A 120 -0.79 -11.15 -9.94
N HIS A 121 0.13 -11.34 -10.89
CA HIS A 121 0.81 -10.24 -11.58
C HIS A 121 -0.16 -9.36 -12.37
N GLN A 122 -1.15 -9.95 -13.05
CA GLN A 122 -2.16 -9.21 -13.82
C GLN A 122 -3.02 -8.34 -12.89
N LEU A 123 -3.44 -8.87 -11.75
CA LEU A 123 -4.27 -8.13 -10.80
C LEU A 123 -3.52 -6.99 -10.09
N ILE A 124 -2.22 -7.14 -9.88
CA ILE A 124 -1.36 -6.02 -9.42
C ILE A 124 -1.34 -4.92 -10.48
N ALA A 125 -1.14 -5.27 -11.75
CA ALA A 125 -1.18 -4.32 -12.86
C ALA A 125 -2.56 -3.65 -13.00
N ASP A 126 -3.64 -4.41 -12.88
CA ASP A 126 -5.01 -3.89 -12.93
C ASP A 126 -5.31 -2.94 -11.74
N CYS A 127 -4.77 -3.20 -10.55
CA CYS A 127 -4.82 -2.27 -9.43
C CYS A 127 -4.14 -0.94 -9.77
N LEU A 128 -2.91 -0.99 -10.30
CA LEU A 128 -2.17 0.21 -10.71
C LEU A 128 -2.95 1.02 -11.76
N MET A 129 -3.46 0.37 -12.77
CA MET A 129 -4.27 1.01 -13.81
C MET A 129 -5.56 1.61 -13.24
N THR A 130 -6.21 0.91 -12.31
CA THR A 130 -7.43 1.40 -11.66
C THR A 130 -7.12 2.61 -10.79
N MET A 131 -6.08 2.56 -9.96
CA MET A 131 -5.64 3.69 -9.11
C MET A 131 -5.28 4.92 -9.96
N ALA A 132 -4.50 4.73 -11.04
CA ALA A 132 -4.11 5.81 -11.95
C ALA A 132 -5.30 6.47 -12.65
N GLY A 133 -6.36 5.72 -12.90
CA GLY A 133 -7.58 6.20 -13.56
C GLY A 133 -8.61 6.83 -12.63
N LEU A 134 -8.45 6.76 -11.31
CA LEU A 134 -9.44 7.30 -10.35
C LEU A 134 -9.60 8.82 -10.49
N ARG A 135 -10.85 9.25 -10.52
CA ARG A 135 -11.24 10.67 -10.57
C ARG A 135 -11.71 11.21 -9.22
N VAL A 136 -11.70 10.37 -8.20
CA VAL A 136 -11.98 10.78 -6.81
C VAL A 136 -10.67 11.06 -6.08
N PRO A 137 -10.67 11.93 -5.06
CA PRO A 137 -9.49 12.14 -4.23
C PRO A 137 -9.00 10.83 -3.61
N SER A 138 -7.70 10.60 -3.66
CA SER A 138 -7.09 9.39 -3.11
C SER A 138 -5.87 9.72 -2.26
N LEU A 139 -5.77 9.03 -1.11
CA LEU A 139 -4.67 9.12 -0.17
C LEU A 139 -4.11 7.72 0.09
N ALA A 140 -2.80 7.59 0.13
CA ALA A 140 -2.13 6.35 0.52
C ALA A 140 -1.24 6.57 1.74
N PHE A 141 -1.33 5.68 2.71
CA PHE A 141 -0.51 5.70 3.91
C PHE A 141 0.33 4.42 3.98
N ILE A 142 1.64 4.56 3.88
CA ILE A 142 2.59 3.48 4.14
C ILE A 142 2.85 3.47 5.63
N ILE A 143 2.26 2.51 6.33
CA ILE A 143 2.24 2.45 7.80
C ILE A 143 3.30 1.50 8.38
N GLY A 144 3.82 0.58 7.58
CA GLY A 144 4.84 -0.39 7.97
C GLY A 144 5.76 -0.72 6.80
N GLU A 145 5.76 -1.95 6.34
CA GLU A 145 6.48 -2.35 5.12
C GLU A 145 5.69 -1.99 3.87
N GLY A 146 6.33 -1.33 2.92
CA GLY A 146 5.84 -1.11 1.57
C GLY A 146 6.64 -1.95 0.57
N GLY A 147 6.34 -3.25 0.48
CA GLY A 147 7.10 -4.20 -0.33
C GLY A 147 6.63 -4.32 -1.77
N SER A 148 7.51 -3.94 -2.72
CA SER A 148 7.41 -4.26 -4.15
C SER A 148 6.06 -3.90 -4.81
N GLY A 149 5.69 -4.63 -5.85
CA GLY A 149 4.43 -4.48 -6.58
C GLY A 149 3.19 -4.66 -5.70
N GLY A 150 3.28 -5.48 -4.65
CA GLY A 150 2.18 -5.70 -3.71
C GLY A 150 1.76 -4.43 -2.97
N ALA A 151 2.74 -3.64 -2.54
CA ALA A 151 2.49 -2.34 -1.93
C ALA A 151 2.10 -1.29 -2.98
N LEU A 152 2.81 -1.27 -4.11
CA LEU A 152 2.61 -0.28 -5.16
C LEU A 152 1.19 -0.33 -5.74
N ALA A 153 0.59 -1.53 -5.82
CA ALA A 153 -0.78 -1.74 -6.28
C ALA A 153 -1.82 -0.86 -5.58
N LEU A 154 -1.56 -0.45 -4.33
CA LEU A 154 -2.44 0.39 -3.51
C LEU A 154 -1.83 1.76 -3.16
N ALA A 155 -0.58 2.01 -3.55
CA ALA A 155 0.15 3.24 -3.18
C ALA A 155 -0.01 4.37 -4.21
N LEU A 156 -0.46 4.10 -5.43
CA LEU A 156 -0.55 5.08 -6.51
C LEU A 156 -1.74 6.03 -6.28
N ALA A 157 -1.60 6.97 -5.36
CA ALA A 157 -2.64 7.92 -4.95
C ALA A 157 -2.28 9.36 -5.29
N ASN A 158 -3.24 10.29 -5.18
CA ASN A 158 -2.97 11.73 -5.38
C ASN A 158 -1.95 12.26 -4.35
N LYS A 159 -1.97 11.73 -3.12
CA LYS A 159 -0.96 12.00 -2.10
C LYS A 159 -0.58 10.71 -1.40
N ILE A 160 0.72 10.56 -1.17
CA ILE A 160 1.29 9.43 -0.46
C ILE A 160 1.94 9.95 0.82
N TYR A 161 1.56 9.37 1.93
CA TYR A 161 2.15 9.61 3.24
C TYR A 161 2.88 8.35 3.69
N MET A 162 3.99 8.55 4.36
CA MET A 162 4.80 7.45 4.85
C MET A 162 5.19 7.72 6.31
N GLY A 163 4.93 6.76 7.19
CA GLY A 163 5.33 6.84 8.59
C GLY A 163 6.86 6.92 8.71
N GLU A 164 7.36 7.67 9.69
CA GLU A 164 8.80 7.81 9.90
C GLU A 164 9.52 6.47 10.11
N GLY A 165 8.84 5.54 10.78
CA GLY A 165 9.33 4.17 11.02
C GLY A 165 8.93 3.16 9.95
N ALA A 166 8.28 3.60 8.87
CA ALA A 166 7.94 2.75 7.72
C ALA A 166 9.08 2.68 6.72
N VAL A 167 9.02 1.67 5.84
CA VAL A 167 9.97 1.49 4.74
C VAL A 167 9.22 1.18 3.45
N PHE A 168 9.78 1.64 2.31
CA PHE A 168 9.21 1.37 1.00
C PHE A 168 10.31 1.00 0.02
N SER A 169 10.23 -0.19 -0.56
CA SER A 169 11.28 -0.71 -1.43
C SER A 169 10.78 -1.76 -2.41
N ILE A 170 11.52 -1.92 -3.51
CA ILE A 170 11.21 -2.91 -4.54
C ILE A 170 11.44 -4.35 -4.07
N LEU A 171 12.34 -4.55 -3.10
CA LEU A 171 12.62 -5.85 -2.52
C LEU A 171 13.21 -5.71 -1.11
N SER A 172 13.28 -6.79 -0.34
CA SER A 172 13.83 -6.73 1.01
C SER A 172 15.35 -6.50 1.00
N PRO A 173 15.94 -5.89 2.06
CA PRO A 173 17.39 -5.75 2.18
C PRO A 173 18.13 -7.07 2.12
N GLU A 174 17.57 -8.15 2.66
CA GLU A 174 18.12 -9.49 2.58
C GLU A 174 18.14 -10.01 1.13
N GLY A 175 17.09 -9.76 0.37
CA GLY A 175 17.00 -10.09 -1.05
C GLY A 175 18.00 -9.30 -1.88
N PHE A 176 18.06 -7.99 -1.67
CA PHE A 176 19.02 -7.10 -2.34
C PHE A 176 20.48 -7.50 -2.03
N SER A 177 20.78 -7.78 -0.76
CA SER A 177 22.09 -8.24 -0.32
C SER A 177 22.48 -9.57 -0.96
N SER A 178 21.53 -10.51 -1.12
CA SER A 178 21.77 -11.78 -1.80
C SER A 178 22.11 -11.60 -3.27
N ILE A 179 21.47 -10.66 -3.95
CA ILE A 179 21.72 -10.37 -5.37
C ILE A 179 23.05 -9.65 -5.54
N LEU A 180 23.28 -8.57 -4.79
CA LEU A 180 24.43 -7.68 -4.95
C LEU A 180 25.72 -8.30 -4.42
N TYR A 181 25.67 -8.88 -3.22
CA TYR A 181 26.86 -9.36 -2.51
C TYR A 181 26.99 -10.88 -2.47
N LYS A 182 26.00 -11.62 -3.00
CA LYS A 182 25.90 -13.08 -2.84
C LYS A 182 25.92 -13.52 -1.36
N ASN A 183 25.54 -12.63 -0.44
CA ASN A 183 25.61 -12.84 0.99
C ASN A 183 24.49 -12.11 1.73
N LYS A 184 23.54 -12.86 2.30
CA LYS A 184 22.38 -12.31 3.05
C LYS A 184 22.78 -11.59 4.34
N SER A 185 23.95 -11.90 4.94
CA SER A 185 24.37 -11.28 6.21
C SER A 185 24.71 -9.79 6.08
N ARG A 186 24.87 -9.26 4.86
CA ARG A 186 25.14 -7.84 4.59
C ARG A 186 23.86 -7.01 4.40
N ALA A 187 22.71 -7.49 4.91
CA ALA A 187 21.42 -6.82 4.75
C ALA A 187 21.41 -5.39 5.33
N ARG A 188 22.15 -5.11 6.40
CA ARG A 188 22.26 -3.75 6.98
C ARG A 188 22.90 -2.78 5.99
N GLU A 189 24.00 -3.15 5.40
CA GLU A 189 24.71 -2.37 4.37
C GLU A 189 23.83 -2.19 3.11
N ALA A 190 23.10 -3.24 2.74
CA ALA A 190 22.14 -3.20 1.64
C ALA A 190 21.02 -2.19 1.90
N ALA A 191 20.47 -2.15 3.12
CA ALA A 191 19.41 -1.22 3.49
C ALA A 191 19.82 0.25 3.33
N ASP A 192 21.05 0.59 3.69
CA ASP A 192 21.59 1.94 3.53
C ASP A 192 21.70 2.35 2.06
N LEU A 193 22.13 1.43 1.19
CA LEU A 193 22.23 1.67 -0.25
C LEU A 193 20.88 1.80 -0.93
N MET A 194 19.85 1.10 -0.44
CA MET A 194 18.52 1.07 -1.03
C MET A 194 17.74 2.37 -0.85
N ARG A 195 18.12 3.21 0.11
CA ARG A 195 17.43 4.49 0.39
C ARG A 195 15.91 4.33 0.54
N LEU A 196 15.51 3.41 1.40
CA LEU A 196 14.13 2.95 1.55
C LEU A 196 13.32 3.69 2.64
N THR A 197 13.90 4.68 3.29
CA THR A 197 13.25 5.40 4.39
C THR A 197 12.39 6.56 3.91
N ALA A 198 11.44 7.01 4.72
CA ALA A 198 10.61 8.18 4.41
C ALA A 198 11.44 9.42 4.08
N LYS A 199 12.55 9.65 4.80
CA LYS A 199 13.46 10.77 4.53
C LYS A 199 14.14 10.66 3.16
N ASP A 200 14.60 9.46 2.80
CA ASP A 200 15.27 9.22 1.51
C ASP A 200 14.31 9.44 0.34
N LEU A 201 13.09 8.94 0.48
CA LEU A 201 12.05 9.05 -0.54
C LEU A 201 11.51 10.48 -0.66
N TYR A 202 11.45 11.22 0.44
CA TYR A 202 11.11 12.65 0.42
C TYR A 202 12.13 13.47 -0.36
N LEU A 203 13.41 13.14 -0.24
CA LEU A 203 14.50 13.79 -0.98
C LEU A 203 14.64 13.29 -2.43
N SER A 204 14.00 12.16 -2.76
CA SER A 204 13.99 11.64 -4.12
C SER A 204 12.93 12.30 -4.98
N LEU A 205 13.06 12.15 -6.31
CA LEU A 205 12.17 12.77 -7.31
C LEU A 205 10.70 12.38 -7.23
N ILE A 206 10.32 11.47 -6.34
CA ILE A 206 8.91 11.06 -6.13
C ILE A 206 8.03 12.23 -5.69
N HIS A 207 8.60 13.23 -5.01
CA HIS A 207 7.88 14.44 -4.59
C HIS A 207 7.86 15.57 -5.62
N ILE A 208 8.54 15.44 -6.75
CA ILE A 208 8.56 16.49 -7.80
C ILE A 208 7.27 16.48 -8.64
N SER A 209 6.40 15.51 -8.46
CA SER A 209 5.06 15.54 -9.06
C SER A 209 4.07 16.38 -8.23
N GLU A 210 4.53 17.48 -7.62
CA GLU A 210 3.64 18.39 -6.89
C GLU A 210 2.60 19.05 -7.81
N PRO A 211 1.36 19.24 -7.30
CA PRO A 211 0.26 19.90 -8.01
C PRO A 211 0.56 21.34 -8.44
N THR A 212 1.60 21.99 -7.89
CA THR A 212 2.03 23.34 -8.24
C THR A 212 2.32 23.52 -9.72
N ARG A 213 2.82 22.50 -10.43
CA ARG A 213 3.03 22.58 -11.88
C ARG A 213 1.73 22.51 -12.71
N ARG A 214 0.66 21.97 -12.17
CA ARG A 214 -0.66 21.98 -12.83
C ARG A 214 -1.34 23.35 -12.75
N THR A 215 -1.15 24.09 -11.68
CA THR A 215 -1.70 25.44 -11.50
C THR A 215 -1.00 26.48 -12.37
N GLU A 216 0.29 26.33 -12.66
CA GLU A 216 1.01 27.25 -13.56
C GLU A 216 0.63 27.03 -15.03
N ARG A 217 0.36 25.78 -15.46
CA ARG A 217 -0.11 25.52 -16.84
C ARG A 217 -1.54 26.02 -17.12
N SER A 218 -2.38 26.13 -16.10
CA SER A 218 -3.75 26.64 -16.24
C SER A 218 -3.81 28.18 -16.31
N ARG A 219 -2.68 28.89 -16.15
CA ARG A 219 -2.58 30.34 -16.19
C ARG A 219 -1.93 30.89 -17.47
N MET A 220 -1.71 30.07 -18.50
CA MET A 220 -1.36 30.60 -19.80
C MET A 220 -2.59 31.30 -20.38
N PRO A 221 -2.51 32.62 -20.67
CA PRO A 221 -3.61 33.29 -21.34
C PRO A 221 -3.76 32.65 -22.73
N SER A 222 -4.98 32.36 -23.12
CA SER A 222 -5.32 32.08 -24.49
C SER A 222 -4.95 33.33 -25.30
N SER A 223 -3.80 33.31 -25.96
CA SER A 223 -3.47 34.33 -26.96
C SER A 223 -4.42 34.18 -28.12
N ALA A 224 -5.05 35.27 -28.41
CA ALA A 224 -5.93 35.51 -29.55
C ALA A 224 -5.36 35.09 -30.89
#